data_aed53aec83f897ad45e7169ea6607c41
#
_entry.id   aed53aec83f897ad45e7169ea6607c41
#
_cell.length_a   1.000
_cell.length_b   1.000
_cell.length_c   1.000
_cell.angle_alpha   90.00
_cell.angle_beta   90.00
_cell.angle_gamma   90.00
#
_symmetry.space_group_name_H-M   'P 1'
#
loop_
_entity.id
_entity.type
_entity.pdbx_description
1 polymer ?
#
loop_
_entity_poly.entity_id
_entity_poly.type
_entity_poly.pdbx_seq_one_letter_code
_entity_poly.pdbx_strand_id
1 'polypeptide(L)'
;MINNLIDWYDKNALELSFSNTLPSIVNPKFDNLFDTKLNENQLDAVNAIFENTYSYIWGPPGTGKTKAVLSSAVINYINNDKKVLIVAPTNVALEQILLGLLDNTEKLGISSEKVLRIGIPSKDFFENFIV
;
A
#
# COMPACT_ATOMS: atom_id res chain seq x y z
N MET A 1 0.15 23.37 11.07
CA MET A 1 -0.37 22.29 10.21
C MET A 1 -1.51 21.53 10.89
N ILE A 2 -1.36 21.06 12.12
CA ILE A 2 -2.42 20.33 12.86
C ILE A 2 -3.68 21.19 13.07
N ASN A 3 -3.55 22.45 13.43
CA ASN A 3 -4.69 23.35 13.63
C ASN A 3 -5.52 23.53 12.36
N ASN A 4 -4.89 23.63 11.19
CA ASN A 4 -5.61 23.75 9.91
C ASN A 4 -6.40 22.47 9.58
N LEU A 5 -5.93 21.30 10.01
CA LEU A 5 -6.63 20.03 9.83
C LEU A 5 -7.85 19.94 10.77
N ILE A 6 -7.70 20.39 12.01
CA ILE A 6 -8.79 20.45 12.98
C ILE A 6 -9.87 21.40 12.49
N ASP A 7 -9.49 22.62 12.09
CA ASP A 7 -10.41 23.63 11.55
C ASP A 7 -11.14 23.14 10.30
N TRP A 8 -10.43 22.39 9.44
CA TRP A 8 -11.04 21.80 8.26
C TRP A 8 -12.03 20.69 8.64
N TYR A 9 -11.65 19.83 9.57
CA TYR A 9 -12.50 18.74 10.05
C TYR A 9 -13.78 19.28 10.69
N ASP A 10 -13.67 20.28 11.56
CA ASP A 10 -14.83 20.89 12.24
C ASP A 10 -15.81 21.53 11.25
N LYS A 11 -15.30 22.13 10.16
CA LYS A 11 -16.13 22.71 9.11
C LYS A 11 -16.83 21.69 8.24
N ASN A 12 -16.24 20.52 8.06
CA ASN A 12 -16.71 19.51 7.10
C ASN A 12 -17.24 18.23 7.79
N ALA A 13 -17.23 18.18 9.12
CA ALA A 13 -17.61 17.00 9.90
C ALA A 13 -19.00 16.47 9.57
N LEU A 14 -19.96 17.34 9.23
CA LEU A 14 -21.32 16.95 8.85
C LEU A 14 -21.39 16.35 7.44
N GLU A 15 -20.45 16.66 6.56
CA GLU A 15 -20.36 16.10 5.21
C GLU A 15 -19.58 14.79 5.17
N LEU A 16 -18.76 14.54 6.20
CA LEU A 16 -18.02 13.30 6.36
C LEU A 16 -18.93 12.22 6.97
N SER A 17 -19.87 11.74 6.20
CA SER A 17 -20.65 10.56 6.63
C SER A 17 -19.78 9.32 6.54
N PHE A 18 -19.09 9.00 7.62
CA PHE A 18 -18.50 7.68 7.76
C PHE A 18 -19.64 6.68 7.94
N SER A 19 -19.80 5.78 6.99
CA SER A 19 -20.71 4.65 7.17
C SER A 19 -20.28 3.87 8.41
N ASN A 20 -21.15 3.75 9.39
CA ASN A 20 -20.92 2.91 10.57
C ASN A 20 -20.94 1.41 10.21
N THR A 21 -21.34 1.09 8.99
CA THR A 21 -21.26 -0.27 8.46
C THR A 21 -19.96 -0.41 7.68
N LEU A 22 -19.08 -1.26 8.20
CA LEU A 22 -17.91 -1.70 7.45
C LEU A 22 -18.40 -2.34 6.15
N PRO A 23 -17.81 -1.98 4.99
CA PRO A 23 -18.16 -2.66 3.75
C PRO A 23 -17.94 -4.15 3.96
N SER A 24 -18.95 -4.96 3.60
CA SER A 24 -18.77 -6.39 3.56
C SER A 24 -17.65 -6.70 2.57
N ILE A 25 -16.56 -7.24 3.06
CA ILE A 25 -15.49 -7.67 2.17
C ILE A 25 -16.02 -8.90 1.44
N VAL A 26 -16.15 -8.76 0.14
CA VAL A 26 -16.02 -9.90 -0.73
C VAL A 26 -14.53 -10.22 -0.72
N ASN A 27 -14.12 -11.18 0.14
CA ASN A 27 -12.74 -11.67 0.12
C ASN A 27 -12.47 -12.17 -1.30
N PRO A 28 -11.67 -11.47 -2.11
CA PRO A 28 -11.23 -12.07 -3.33
C PRO A 28 -10.42 -13.29 -2.91
N LYS A 29 -10.81 -14.48 -3.37
CA LYS A 29 -9.94 -15.64 -3.29
C LYS A 29 -8.75 -15.33 -4.19
N PHE A 30 -7.63 -14.99 -3.60
CA PHE A 30 -6.37 -14.87 -4.31
C PHE A 30 -5.82 -16.27 -4.50
N ASP A 31 -6.20 -16.90 -5.61
CA ASP A 31 -5.77 -18.27 -5.92
C ASP A 31 -4.30 -18.39 -6.29
N ASN A 32 -3.62 -17.26 -6.56
CA ASN A 32 -2.20 -17.22 -6.87
C ASN A 32 -1.55 -16.03 -6.16
N LEU A 33 -1.06 -16.27 -4.96
CA LEU A 33 0.01 -15.44 -4.42
C LEU A 33 1.20 -15.58 -5.37
N PHE A 34 1.63 -14.48 -5.98
CA PHE A 34 2.87 -14.50 -6.75
C PHE A 34 3.95 -15.13 -5.88
N ASP A 35 4.75 -16.02 -6.49
CA ASP A 35 5.86 -16.72 -5.84
C ASP A 35 6.99 -15.73 -5.46
N THR A 36 6.63 -14.75 -4.68
CA THR A 36 7.59 -14.00 -3.91
C THR A 36 8.01 -14.96 -2.81
N LYS A 37 9.30 -15.17 -2.66
CA LYS A 37 9.88 -16.03 -1.61
C LYS A 37 9.57 -15.48 -0.23
N LEU A 38 8.29 -15.45 0.14
CA LEU A 38 7.82 -15.07 1.46
C LEU A 38 8.14 -16.19 2.43
N ASN A 39 8.66 -15.85 3.60
CA ASN A 39 8.69 -16.80 4.69
C ASN A 39 7.29 -16.97 5.29
N GLU A 40 7.11 -17.99 6.13
CA GLU A 40 5.83 -18.35 6.73
C GLU A 40 5.14 -17.18 7.42
N ASN A 41 5.84 -16.43 8.26
CA ASN A 41 5.27 -15.26 8.96
C ASN A 41 4.86 -14.13 8.01
N GLN A 42 5.61 -13.93 6.91
CA GLN A 42 5.27 -12.96 5.88
C GLN A 42 4.04 -13.39 5.09
N LEU A 43 3.92 -14.68 4.79
CA LEU A 43 2.76 -15.25 4.13
C LEU A 43 1.51 -15.11 5.00
N ASP A 44 1.60 -15.41 6.28
CA ASP A 44 0.51 -15.23 7.24
C ASP A 44 0.05 -13.77 7.31
N ALA A 45 1.01 -12.83 7.30
CA ALA A 45 0.70 -11.41 7.28
C ALA A 45 -0.03 -10.98 5.98
N VAL A 46 0.37 -11.51 4.83
CA VAL A 46 -0.31 -11.24 3.56
C VAL A 46 -1.72 -11.84 3.56
N ASN A 47 -1.89 -13.06 4.01
CA ASN A 47 -3.19 -13.70 4.14
C ASN A 47 -4.12 -12.90 5.07
N ALA A 48 -3.60 -12.43 6.20
CA ALA A 48 -4.37 -11.59 7.12
C ALA A 48 -4.87 -10.28 6.49
N ILE A 49 -4.10 -9.69 5.56
CA ILE A 49 -4.54 -8.50 4.80
C ILE A 49 -5.75 -8.83 3.91
N PHE A 50 -5.79 -10.01 3.32
CA PHE A 50 -6.84 -10.41 2.40
C PHE A 50 -8.10 -10.93 3.09
N GLU A 51 -7.94 -11.56 4.24
CA GLU A 51 -9.03 -12.19 4.98
C GLU A 51 -9.79 -11.22 5.89
N ASN A 52 -9.21 -10.05 6.19
CA ASN A 52 -9.78 -9.13 7.15
C ASN A 52 -10.05 -7.74 6.54
N THR A 53 -11.12 -7.09 7.02
CA THR A 53 -11.45 -5.69 6.68
C THR A 53 -10.36 -4.73 7.15
N TYR A 54 -9.80 -5.00 8.31
CA TYR A 54 -8.71 -4.26 8.91
C TYR A 54 -7.64 -5.23 9.36
N SER A 55 -6.40 -4.94 9.00
CA SER A 55 -5.24 -5.70 9.43
C SER A 55 -4.19 -4.75 9.97
N TYR A 56 -3.67 -5.05 11.14
CA TYR A 56 -2.54 -4.37 11.73
C TYR A 56 -1.32 -5.28 11.69
N ILE A 57 -0.36 -4.95 10.83
CA ILE A 57 0.86 -5.75 10.65
C ILE A 57 1.98 -5.10 11.44
N TRP A 58 2.33 -5.70 12.57
CA TRP A 58 3.45 -5.29 13.38
C TRP A 58 4.67 -6.17 13.13
N GLY A 59 5.86 -5.59 13.25
CA GLY A 59 7.11 -6.31 13.17
C GLY A 59 8.31 -5.38 13.31
N PRO A 60 9.44 -5.86 13.86
CA PRO A 60 10.67 -5.08 13.99
C PRO A 60 11.18 -4.54 12.65
N PRO A 61 12.07 -3.54 12.64
CA PRO A 61 12.80 -3.14 11.44
C PRO A 61 13.51 -4.33 10.79
N GLY A 62 13.56 -4.36 9.46
CA GLY A 62 14.24 -5.42 8.72
C GLY A 62 13.46 -6.71 8.49
N THR A 63 12.26 -6.87 9.03
CA THR A 63 11.44 -8.08 8.85
C THR A 63 10.76 -8.20 7.48
N GLY A 64 11.00 -7.24 6.58
CA GLY A 64 10.46 -7.27 5.21
C GLY A 64 9.01 -6.79 5.08
N LYS A 65 8.43 -6.13 6.10
CA LYS A 65 7.04 -5.63 6.03
C LYS A 65 6.75 -4.82 4.77
N THR A 66 7.61 -3.87 4.46
CA THR A 66 7.42 -2.99 3.30
C THR A 66 7.76 -3.70 1.99
N LYS A 67 8.94 -4.31 1.93
CA LYS A 67 9.48 -4.87 0.67
C LYS A 67 8.84 -6.20 0.29
N ALA A 68 8.45 -7.02 1.26
CA ALA A 68 7.87 -8.32 1.01
C ALA A 68 6.34 -8.32 1.22
N VAL A 69 5.86 -8.05 2.42
CA VAL A 69 4.44 -8.18 2.75
C VAL A 69 3.59 -7.14 2.01
N LEU A 70 3.90 -5.85 2.15
CA LEU A 70 3.12 -4.79 1.53
C LEU A 70 3.18 -4.86 0.00
N SER A 71 4.37 -5.07 -0.57
CA SER A 71 4.51 -5.19 -2.03
C SER A 71 3.73 -6.37 -2.58
N SER A 72 3.76 -7.53 -1.93
CA SER A 72 2.98 -8.71 -2.34
C SER A 72 1.48 -8.45 -2.27
N ALA A 73 1.00 -7.80 -1.21
CA ALA A 73 -0.41 -7.47 -1.08
C ALA A 73 -0.86 -6.50 -2.19
N VAL A 74 -0.12 -5.41 -2.40
CA VAL A 74 -0.43 -4.39 -3.41
C VAL A 74 -0.43 -4.97 -4.83
N ILE A 75 0.57 -5.77 -5.18
CA ILE A 75 0.66 -6.41 -6.50
C ILE A 75 -0.54 -7.33 -6.73
N ASN A 76 -0.92 -8.13 -5.75
CA ASN A 76 -2.10 -8.98 -5.84
C ASN A 76 -3.38 -8.16 -6.08
N TYR A 77 -3.57 -7.04 -5.35
CA TYR A 77 -4.71 -6.15 -5.58
C TYR A 77 -4.71 -5.57 -7.00
N ILE A 78 -3.57 -5.09 -7.49
CA ILE A 78 -3.44 -4.53 -8.86
C ILE A 78 -3.77 -5.58 -9.91
N ASN A 79 -3.31 -6.81 -9.75
CA ASN A 79 -3.59 -7.90 -10.69
C ASN A 79 -5.06 -8.36 -10.70
N ASN A 80 -5.77 -8.09 -9.63
CA ASN A 80 -7.21 -8.32 -9.54
C ASN A 80 -8.03 -7.04 -9.84
N ASP A 81 -7.44 -6.10 -10.59
CA ASP A 81 -8.05 -4.82 -11.01
C ASP A 81 -8.60 -3.99 -9.84
N LYS A 82 -7.99 -4.10 -8.66
CA LYS A 82 -8.33 -3.28 -7.50
C LYS A 82 -7.49 -2.01 -7.48
N LYS A 83 -8.10 -0.94 -7.00
CA LYS A 83 -7.42 0.33 -6.75
C LYS A 83 -6.86 0.31 -5.33
N VAL A 84 -5.59 0.65 -5.20
CA VAL A 84 -4.89 0.68 -3.91
C VAL A 84 -4.40 2.11 -3.64
N LEU A 85 -4.71 2.63 -2.48
CA LEU A 85 -4.16 3.89 -1.98
C LEU A 85 -3.12 3.58 -0.90
N ILE A 86 -1.89 4.05 -1.12
CA ILE A 86 -0.80 3.93 -0.16
C ILE A 86 -0.52 5.30 0.43
N VAL A 87 -0.53 5.40 1.74
CA VAL A 87 -0.23 6.62 2.49
C VAL A 87 0.95 6.37 3.42
N ALA A 88 1.91 7.28 3.44
CA ALA A 88 3.06 7.21 4.33
C ALA A 88 3.31 8.57 4.99
N PRO A 89 3.88 8.61 6.21
CA PRO A 89 4.10 9.84 6.94
C PRO A 89 5.22 10.72 6.34
N THR A 90 6.09 10.12 5.53
CA THR A 90 7.22 10.83 4.89
C THR A 90 7.37 10.42 3.42
N ASN A 91 7.92 11.33 2.61
CA ASN A 91 8.25 11.05 1.21
C ASN A 91 9.22 9.87 1.08
N VAL A 92 10.24 9.82 1.94
CA VAL A 92 11.24 8.74 1.93
C VAL A 92 10.59 7.37 2.15
N ALA A 93 9.67 7.27 3.11
CA ALA A 93 8.95 6.02 3.35
C ALA A 93 8.08 5.62 2.14
N LEU A 94 7.39 6.59 1.53
CA LEU A 94 6.57 6.35 0.34
C LEU A 94 7.42 5.90 -0.85
N GLU A 95 8.57 6.54 -1.05
CA GLU A 95 9.52 6.21 -2.13
C GLU A 95 10.13 4.82 -1.96
N GLN A 96 10.48 4.44 -0.74
CA GLN A 96 10.94 3.07 -0.47
C GLN A 96 9.87 2.00 -0.79
N ILE A 97 8.60 2.30 -0.49
CA ILE A 97 7.49 1.42 -0.87
C ILE A 97 7.38 1.35 -2.40
N LEU A 98 7.42 2.49 -3.06
CA LEU A 98 7.32 2.57 -4.52
C LEU A 98 8.45 1.83 -5.22
N LEU A 99 9.70 2.01 -4.78
CA LEU A 99 10.84 1.28 -5.32
C LEU A 99 10.70 -0.24 -5.15
N GLY A 100 10.25 -0.67 -3.98
CA GLY A 100 9.97 -2.08 -3.73
C GLY A 100 8.86 -2.64 -4.64
N LEU A 101 7.85 -1.83 -4.96
CA LEU A 101 6.80 -2.20 -5.89
C LEU A 101 7.33 -2.28 -7.33
N LEU A 102 8.07 -1.29 -7.79
CA LEU A 102 8.61 -1.25 -9.16
C LEU A 102 9.56 -2.42 -9.42
N ASP A 103 10.47 -2.72 -8.49
CA ASP A 103 11.38 -3.86 -8.57
C ASP A 103 10.61 -5.20 -8.72
N ASN A 104 9.51 -5.36 -8.03
CA ASN A 104 8.68 -6.55 -8.13
C ASN A 104 7.78 -6.56 -9.37
N THR A 105 7.22 -5.41 -9.79
CA THR A 105 6.39 -5.33 -10.99
C THR A 105 7.19 -5.59 -12.26
N GLU A 106 8.42 -5.09 -12.34
CA GLU A 106 9.33 -5.38 -13.44
C GLU A 106 9.61 -6.88 -13.58
N LYS A 107 9.92 -7.56 -12.47
CA LYS A 107 10.14 -9.01 -12.43
C LYS A 107 8.92 -9.83 -12.85
N LEU A 108 7.73 -9.29 -12.63
CA LEU A 108 6.45 -9.94 -12.92
C LEU A 108 5.85 -9.52 -14.27
N GLY A 109 6.50 -8.62 -15.01
CA GLY A 109 6.00 -8.11 -16.30
C GLY A 109 4.72 -7.26 -16.17
N ILE A 110 4.50 -6.65 -15.01
CA ILE A 110 3.35 -5.77 -14.76
C ILE A 110 3.72 -4.36 -15.21
N SER A 111 2.85 -3.73 -16.02
CA SER A 111 3.08 -2.36 -16.48
C SER A 111 3.12 -1.36 -15.32
N SER A 112 4.18 -0.56 -15.27
CA SER A 112 4.35 0.55 -14.32
C SER A 112 3.35 1.70 -14.56
N GLU A 113 2.68 1.75 -15.71
CA GLU A 113 1.66 2.76 -16.04
C GLU A 113 0.45 2.73 -15.09
N LYS A 114 0.27 1.64 -14.35
CA LYS A 114 -0.79 1.49 -13.34
C LYS A 114 -0.46 2.18 -12.01
N VAL A 115 0.73 2.77 -11.86
CA VAL A 115 1.20 3.36 -10.61
C VAL A 115 1.25 4.88 -10.74
N LEU A 116 0.52 5.57 -9.87
CA LEU A 116 0.53 7.03 -9.79
C LEU A 116 1.10 7.49 -8.44
N ARG A 117 2.15 8.30 -8.47
CA ARG A 117 2.68 8.99 -7.29
C ARG A 117 2.15 10.41 -7.22
N ILE A 118 1.59 10.79 -6.06
CA ILE A 118 1.12 12.14 -5.79
C ILE A 118 2.04 12.80 -4.75
N GLY A 119 2.39 14.05 -4.96
CA GLY A 119 3.24 14.85 -4.09
C GLY A 119 4.63 15.13 -4.67
N ILE A 120 5.43 15.92 -3.95
CA ILE A 120 6.77 16.32 -4.38
C ILE A 120 7.76 15.22 -4.03
N PRO A 121 8.47 14.64 -5.00
CA PRO A 121 9.49 13.62 -4.73
C PRO A 121 10.67 14.21 -3.96
N SER A 122 11.43 13.35 -3.27
CA SER A 122 12.73 13.74 -2.77
C SER A 122 13.68 14.02 -3.95
N LYS A 123 14.71 14.82 -3.71
CA LYS A 123 15.69 15.16 -4.75
C LYS A 123 16.37 13.91 -5.31
N ASP A 124 16.79 13.02 -4.45
CA ASP A 124 17.46 11.76 -4.83
C ASP A 124 16.55 10.85 -5.66
N PHE A 125 15.26 10.77 -5.32
CA PHE A 125 14.30 9.99 -6.08
C PHE A 125 14.05 10.61 -7.45
N PHE A 126 13.94 11.93 -7.53
CA PHE A 126 13.72 12.65 -8.78
C PHE A 126 14.89 12.44 -9.76
N GLU A 127 16.13 12.58 -9.28
CA GLU A 127 17.34 12.46 -10.12
C GLU A 127 17.57 11.04 -10.64
N ASN A 128 17.13 10.01 -9.93
CA ASN A 128 17.41 8.62 -10.28
C ASN A 128 16.26 7.88 -10.99
N PHE A 129 15.01 8.33 -10.86
CA PHE A 129 13.83 7.56 -11.30
C PHE A 129 12.82 8.34 -12.14
N ILE A 130 12.97 9.65 -12.26
CA ILE A 130 12.11 10.49 -13.11
C ILE A 130 13.00 11.13 -14.18
N VAL A 131 13.10 10.47 -15.30
CA VAL A 131 13.74 11.01 -16.52
C VAL A 131 12.69 11.18 -17.58
#